data_0300e84dcfeb02fda153da2f0696e600
#
_entry.id   0300e84dcfeb02fda153da2f0696e600
#
_cell.length_a   1.000
_cell.length_b   1.000
_cell.length_c   1.000
_cell.angle_alpha   90.00
_cell.angle_beta   90.00
_cell.angle_gamma   90.00
#
_symmetry.space_group_name_H-M   'P 1'
#
loop_
_entity.id
_entity.type
_entity.pdbx_description
1 polymer ?
#
loop_
_entity_poly.entity_id
_entity_poly.type
_entity_poly.pdbx_seq_one_letter_code
_entity_poly.pdbx_strand_id
1 'polypeptide(L)'
;KPKSLVGQELLLEHFPGGQNQPTQVIVSQDKAEAVAAALMSVNGVASVVPEIKDPVNPTPKVINGKIVLDATLTAPADSNEARALIPAIREAAKSIDESAVTGGTSAVFHDVDIASRHDRNLIIPIVLVIIAIILALLLRSILAAAVLLATVILSFAATLGASAFVFNHVFNFPGADTSFPLFTFIFLVALGIDYNIFLMTRVREEALKLGTREGTIKGVTVTGGVITSAGIV
;
A
#
# COMPACT_ATOMS: atom_id res chain seq x y z
N LYS A 1 24.95 5.54 5.35
CA LYS A 1 23.60 5.91 5.85
C LYS A 1 23.41 7.42 5.73
N PRO A 2 22.24 7.95 5.33
CA PRO A 2 21.92 9.37 5.40
C PRO A 2 22.00 9.89 6.84
N LYS A 3 22.45 11.14 7.03
CA LYS A 3 22.61 11.73 8.37
C LYS A 3 21.29 11.80 9.17
N SER A 4 20.16 11.95 8.45
CA SER A 4 18.81 11.93 9.06
C SER A 4 18.48 10.60 9.72
N LEU A 5 18.85 9.47 9.09
CA LEU A 5 18.64 8.15 9.70
C LEU A 5 19.50 7.93 10.93
N VAL A 6 20.75 8.41 10.93
CA VAL A 6 21.63 8.33 12.12
C VAL A 6 21.05 9.14 13.28
N GLY A 7 20.51 10.34 13.00
CA GLY A 7 19.83 11.14 14.02
C GLY A 7 18.57 10.47 14.56
N GLN A 8 17.79 9.82 13.71
CA GLN A 8 16.59 9.09 14.13
C GLN A 8 16.93 7.84 14.96
N GLU A 9 17.98 7.10 14.62
CA GLU A 9 18.48 5.96 15.41
C GLU A 9 18.89 6.40 16.82
N LEU A 10 19.62 7.51 16.94
CA LEU A 10 19.99 8.07 18.24
C LEU A 10 18.77 8.50 19.08
N LEU A 11 17.74 9.06 18.42
CA LEU A 11 16.49 9.40 19.12
C LEU A 11 15.77 8.15 19.64
N LEU A 12 15.72 7.08 18.85
CA LEU A 12 15.06 5.83 19.23
C LEU A 12 15.75 5.09 20.38
N GLU A 13 17.06 5.32 20.59
CA GLU A 13 17.81 4.75 21.72
C GLU A 13 17.41 5.39 23.07
N HIS A 14 16.93 6.63 23.07
CA HIS A 14 16.67 7.41 24.27
C HIS A 14 15.19 7.78 24.49
N PHE A 15 14.36 7.72 23.43
CA PHE A 15 12.96 8.16 23.45
C PHE A 15 12.05 7.15 22.77
N PRO A 16 10.77 7.05 23.19
CA PRO A 16 9.78 6.26 22.46
C PRO A 16 9.65 6.69 21.01
N GLY A 17 9.55 5.73 20.09
CA GLY A 17 9.56 6.01 18.65
C GLY A 17 8.43 6.93 18.15
N GLY A 18 7.29 6.91 18.82
CA GLY A 18 6.14 7.77 18.51
C GLY A 18 6.16 9.17 19.13
N GLN A 19 7.19 9.54 19.88
CA GLN A 19 7.21 10.79 20.67
C GLN A 19 7.00 12.06 19.84
N ASN A 20 7.60 12.12 18.65
CA ASN A 20 7.51 13.31 17.80
C ASN A 20 6.24 13.33 16.93
N GLN A 21 5.52 12.22 16.88
CA GLN A 21 4.29 12.06 16.10
C GLN A 21 3.30 11.17 16.87
N PRO A 22 2.72 11.66 17.97
CA PRO A 22 1.77 10.88 18.75
C PRO A 22 0.50 10.57 17.96
N THR A 23 -0.15 9.49 18.32
CA THR A 23 -1.50 9.19 17.87
C THR A 23 -2.47 10.08 18.64
N GLN A 24 -3.27 10.86 17.93
CA GLN A 24 -4.19 11.83 18.53
C GLN A 24 -5.56 11.21 18.70
N VAL A 25 -6.12 11.31 19.91
CA VAL A 25 -7.46 10.84 20.22
C VAL A 25 -8.31 11.99 20.72
N ILE A 26 -9.34 12.36 19.96
CA ILE A 26 -10.28 13.43 20.32
C ILE A 26 -11.43 12.81 21.10
N VAL A 27 -11.66 13.27 22.31
CA VAL A 27 -12.66 12.73 23.22
C VAL A 27 -13.46 13.84 23.93
N SER A 28 -14.61 13.49 24.50
CA SER A 28 -15.38 14.40 25.34
C SER A 28 -14.62 14.72 26.63
N GLN A 29 -14.64 15.97 27.07
CA GLN A 29 -13.87 16.46 28.21
C GLN A 29 -14.15 15.66 29.49
N ASP A 30 -15.42 15.34 29.75
CA ASP A 30 -15.87 14.59 30.92
C ASP A 30 -15.40 13.12 30.94
N LYS A 31 -15.00 12.58 29.80
CA LYS A 31 -14.51 11.20 29.64
C LYS A 31 -13.01 11.08 29.42
N ALA A 32 -12.32 12.21 29.30
CA ALA A 32 -10.91 12.26 28.91
C ALA A 32 -10.00 11.44 29.83
N GLU A 33 -10.19 11.51 31.15
CA GLU A 33 -9.38 10.78 32.13
C GLU A 33 -9.59 9.26 32.03
N ALA A 34 -10.85 8.83 31.90
CA ALA A 34 -11.19 7.41 31.75
C ALA A 34 -10.64 6.85 30.43
N VAL A 35 -10.76 7.60 29.32
CA VAL A 35 -10.18 7.20 28.03
C VAL A 35 -8.66 7.15 28.11
N ALA A 36 -8.00 8.14 28.74
CA ALA A 36 -6.54 8.12 28.90
C ALA A 36 -6.07 6.87 29.67
N ALA A 37 -6.78 6.49 30.73
CA ALA A 37 -6.48 5.27 31.49
C ALA A 37 -6.66 4.00 30.64
N ALA A 38 -7.72 3.93 29.82
CA ALA A 38 -7.95 2.80 28.91
C ALA A 38 -6.87 2.71 27.83
N LEU A 39 -6.46 3.85 27.24
CA LEU A 39 -5.40 3.89 26.24
C LEU A 39 -4.06 3.43 26.84
N MET A 40 -3.74 3.82 28.08
CA MET A 40 -2.54 3.36 28.77
C MET A 40 -2.50 1.86 29.02
N SER A 41 -3.65 1.18 29.06
CA SER A 41 -3.71 -0.28 29.18
C SER A 41 -3.41 -1.02 27.86
N VAL A 42 -3.37 -0.32 26.72
CA VAL A 42 -3.04 -0.90 25.43
C VAL A 42 -1.52 -1.14 25.35
N ASN A 43 -1.13 -2.40 25.19
CA ASN A 43 0.28 -2.75 25.06
C ASN A 43 0.89 -2.08 23.81
N GLY A 44 1.96 -1.31 23.99
CA GLY A 44 2.59 -0.51 22.93
C GLY A 44 2.30 1.00 23.02
N VAL A 45 1.46 1.43 23.95
CA VAL A 45 1.30 2.85 24.31
C VAL A 45 2.26 3.18 25.46
N ALA A 46 3.15 4.14 25.24
CA ALA A 46 4.17 4.55 26.22
C ALA A 46 3.65 5.61 27.18
N SER A 47 2.85 6.55 26.70
CA SER A 47 2.24 7.62 27.52
C SER A 47 1.01 8.18 26.84
N VAL A 48 0.10 8.74 27.63
CA VAL A 48 -1.07 9.48 27.16
C VAL A 48 -1.15 10.79 27.92
N VAL A 49 -1.10 11.90 27.20
CA VAL A 49 -1.17 13.24 27.79
C VAL A 49 -2.17 14.11 27.02
N PRO A 50 -2.93 14.96 27.70
CA PRO A 50 -3.78 15.93 27.01
C PRO A 50 -2.95 17.01 26.33
N GLU A 51 -3.39 17.47 25.14
CA GLU A 51 -2.81 18.65 24.49
C GLU A 51 -2.96 19.87 25.38
N ILE A 52 -1.85 20.56 25.69
CA ILE A 52 -1.82 21.71 26.59
C ILE A 52 -2.00 23.01 25.79
N LYS A 53 -2.80 23.92 26.33
CA LYS A 53 -3.01 25.25 25.74
C LYS A 53 -1.83 26.19 25.92
N ASP A 54 -1.20 26.16 27.09
CA ASP A 54 -0.10 27.05 27.47
C ASP A 54 0.96 26.27 28.24
N PRO A 55 2.23 26.22 27.75
CA PRO A 55 3.32 25.54 28.45
C PRO A 55 3.65 26.11 29.83
N VAL A 56 3.36 27.39 30.05
CA VAL A 56 3.64 28.08 31.33
C VAL A 56 2.56 27.77 32.35
N ASN A 57 1.32 27.58 31.90
CA ASN A 57 0.20 27.23 32.77
C ASN A 57 -0.51 26.01 32.15
N PRO A 58 -0.04 24.78 32.45
CA PRO A 58 -0.43 23.57 31.71
C PRO A 58 -1.90 23.18 31.98
N THR A 59 -2.81 23.80 31.26
CA THR A 59 -4.22 23.45 31.25
C THR A 59 -4.56 22.76 29.96
N PRO A 60 -5.37 21.69 29.98
CA PRO A 60 -5.81 21.03 28.77
C PRO A 60 -6.54 22.00 27.83
N LYS A 61 -6.25 21.89 26.54
CA LYS A 61 -6.92 22.67 25.50
C LYS A 61 -8.30 22.08 25.23
N VAL A 62 -9.34 22.80 25.61
CA VAL A 62 -10.74 22.41 25.39
C VAL A 62 -11.33 23.23 24.27
N ILE A 63 -11.92 22.55 23.27
CA ILE A 63 -12.63 23.18 22.16
C ILE A 63 -13.98 22.48 21.99
N ASN A 64 -15.07 23.23 22.13
CA ASN A 64 -16.44 22.71 22.00
C ASN A 64 -16.71 21.47 22.88
N GLY A 65 -16.18 21.48 24.14
CA GLY A 65 -16.35 20.38 25.08
C GLY A 65 -15.52 19.14 24.77
N LYS A 66 -14.57 19.21 23.84
CA LYS A 66 -13.66 18.13 23.49
C LYS A 66 -12.21 18.46 23.81
N ILE A 67 -11.45 17.41 24.10
CA ILE A 67 -10.01 17.43 24.38
C ILE A 67 -9.30 16.50 23.40
N VAL A 68 -8.08 16.86 23.03
CA VAL A 68 -7.14 15.99 22.30
C VAL A 68 -6.24 15.31 23.34
N LEU A 69 -6.17 13.99 23.28
CA LEU A 69 -5.23 13.16 23.99
C LEU A 69 -4.13 12.71 23.01
N ASP A 70 -2.89 13.04 23.31
CA ASP A 70 -1.71 12.60 22.57
C ASP A 70 -1.21 11.28 23.16
N ALA A 71 -1.46 10.18 22.46
CA ALA A 71 -0.99 8.84 22.81
C ALA A 71 0.35 8.58 22.11
N THR A 72 1.44 8.60 22.86
CA THR A 72 2.78 8.27 22.36
C THR A 72 2.94 6.77 22.30
N LEU A 73 3.25 6.26 21.11
CA LEU A 73 3.52 4.84 20.89
C LEU A 73 5.00 4.52 21.15
N THR A 74 5.29 3.29 21.57
CA THR A 74 6.67 2.80 21.74
C THR A 74 7.38 2.66 20.39
N ALA A 75 6.62 2.27 19.35
CA ALA A 75 7.12 2.13 17.99
C ALA A 75 7.06 3.45 17.21
N PRO A 76 7.92 3.64 16.19
CA PRO A 76 7.84 4.78 15.27
C PRO A 76 6.48 4.87 14.59
N ALA A 77 5.98 6.11 14.42
CA ALA A 77 4.62 6.36 13.93
C ALA A 77 4.35 5.81 12.52
N ASP A 78 5.37 5.68 11.69
CA ASP A 78 5.33 5.14 10.32
C ASP A 78 5.57 3.62 10.26
N SER A 79 5.84 2.96 11.39
CA SER A 79 6.13 1.53 11.48
C SER A 79 4.86 0.66 11.32
N ASN A 80 5.06 -0.62 10.96
CA ASN A 80 3.98 -1.60 10.89
C ASN A 80 3.40 -1.91 12.27
N GLU A 81 4.24 -1.88 13.30
CA GLU A 81 3.87 -2.09 14.69
C GLU A 81 2.91 -0.99 15.18
N ALA A 82 3.22 0.29 14.89
CA ALA A 82 2.36 1.41 15.24
C ALA A 82 0.99 1.33 14.53
N ARG A 83 0.98 0.98 13.23
CA ARG A 83 -0.27 0.79 12.47
C ARG A 83 -1.13 -0.34 13.04
N ALA A 84 -0.51 -1.43 13.48
CA ALA A 84 -1.22 -2.57 14.06
C ALA A 84 -1.90 -2.26 15.41
N LEU A 85 -1.46 -1.22 16.12
CA LEU A 85 -2.05 -0.78 17.39
C LEU A 85 -3.32 0.06 17.21
N ILE A 86 -3.53 0.68 16.05
CA ILE A 86 -4.64 1.63 15.83
C ILE A 86 -6.03 1.03 16.08
N PRO A 87 -6.35 -0.21 15.67
CA PRO A 87 -7.63 -0.83 16.00
C PRO A 87 -7.86 -0.95 17.51
N ALA A 88 -6.86 -1.38 18.27
CA ALA A 88 -6.97 -1.53 19.72
C ALA A 88 -7.13 -0.16 20.43
N ILE A 89 -6.41 0.86 19.96
CA ILE A 89 -6.55 2.25 20.44
C ILE A 89 -7.97 2.76 20.18
N ARG A 90 -8.51 2.55 18.98
CA ARG A 90 -9.88 2.93 18.62
C ARG A 90 -10.93 2.22 19.46
N GLU A 91 -10.75 0.93 19.69
CA GLU A 91 -11.65 0.13 20.53
C GLU A 91 -11.62 0.59 21.98
N ALA A 92 -10.44 0.78 22.57
CA ALA A 92 -10.26 1.28 23.92
C ALA A 92 -10.90 2.67 24.12
N ALA A 93 -10.73 3.57 23.16
CA ALA A 93 -11.32 4.91 23.23
C ALA A 93 -12.86 4.85 23.08
N LYS A 94 -13.37 4.11 22.09
CA LYS A 94 -14.82 4.00 21.82
C LYS A 94 -15.60 3.23 22.86
N SER A 95 -14.98 2.31 23.59
CA SER A 95 -15.63 1.59 24.69
C SER A 95 -16.10 2.52 25.83
N ILE A 96 -15.46 3.70 25.95
CA ILE A 96 -15.76 4.71 26.96
C ILE A 96 -16.48 5.92 26.38
N ASP A 97 -15.99 6.42 25.27
CA ASP A 97 -16.59 7.53 24.52
C ASP A 97 -16.87 7.11 23.07
N GLU A 98 -18.15 6.79 22.79
CA GLU A 98 -18.59 6.42 21.43
C GLU A 98 -18.27 7.51 20.39
N SER A 99 -18.22 8.78 20.81
CA SER A 99 -17.87 9.92 19.95
C SER A 99 -16.36 10.09 19.73
N ALA A 100 -15.51 9.22 20.32
CA ALA A 100 -14.06 9.31 20.19
C ALA A 100 -13.61 9.13 18.73
N VAL A 101 -12.68 9.97 18.30
CA VAL A 101 -12.07 9.92 16.97
C VAL A 101 -10.56 9.84 17.11
N THR A 102 -9.96 8.89 16.39
CA THR A 102 -8.51 8.67 16.42
C THR A 102 -7.88 9.14 15.09
N GLY A 103 -6.87 9.98 15.19
CA GLY A 103 -6.09 10.55 14.10
C GLY A 103 -4.59 10.47 14.36
N GLY A 104 -3.82 11.27 13.64
CA GLY A 104 -2.36 11.27 13.67
C GLY A 104 -1.74 10.34 12.62
N THR A 105 -0.41 10.40 12.50
CA THR A 105 0.34 9.73 11.42
C THR A 105 0.07 8.23 11.34
N SER A 106 0.13 7.51 12.46
CA SER A 106 -0.11 6.06 12.49
C SER A 106 -1.52 5.69 12.07
N ALA A 107 -2.54 6.48 12.49
CA ALA A 107 -3.93 6.25 12.12
C ALA A 107 -4.17 6.51 10.63
N VAL A 108 -3.57 7.56 10.07
CA VAL A 108 -3.64 7.85 8.62
C VAL A 108 -3.03 6.71 7.82
N PHE A 109 -1.84 6.25 8.17
CA PHE A 109 -1.21 5.12 7.48
C PHE A 109 -2.01 3.82 7.60
N HIS A 110 -2.63 3.58 8.77
CA HIS A 110 -3.52 2.43 8.95
C HIS A 110 -4.73 2.50 8.01
N ASP A 111 -5.40 3.65 7.94
CA ASP A 111 -6.58 3.83 7.10
C ASP A 111 -6.24 3.80 5.60
N VAL A 112 -5.09 4.37 5.21
CA VAL A 112 -4.56 4.27 3.84
C VAL A 112 -4.26 2.82 3.48
N ASP A 113 -3.70 2.02 4.40
CA ASP A 113 -3.43 0.59 4.14
C ASP A 113 -4.74 -0.18 3.89
N ILE A 114 -5.77 0.06 4.70
CA ILE A 114 -7.10 -0.56 4.50
C ILE A 114 -7.71 -0.14 3.15
N ALA A 115 -7.70 1.16 2.84
CA ALA A 115 -8.22 1.68 1.59
C ALA A 115 -7.46 1.11 0.39
N SER A 116 -6.12 1.10 0.42
CA SER A 116 -5.28 0.56 -0.65
C SER A 116 -5.51 -0.94 -0.88
N ARG A 117 -5.72 -1.72 0.19
CA ARG A 117 -6.08 -3.14 0.06
C ARG A 117 -7.46 -3.33 -0.57
N HIS A 118 -8.42 -2.52 -0.17
CA HIS A 118 -9.76 -2.54 -0.75
C HIS A 118 -9.71 -2.21 -2.24
N ASP A 119 -9.06 -1.10 -2.60
CA ASP A 119 -8.91 -0.64 -3.97
C ASP A 119 -8.21 -1.68 -4.84
N ARG A 120 -7.12 -2.26 -4.35
CA ARG A 120 -6.41 -3.32 -5.05
C ARG A 120 -7.30 -4.52 -5.34
N ASN A 121 -8.06 -4.98 -4.35
CA ASN A 121 -8.94 -6.14 -4.48
C ASN A 121 -10.14 -5.89 -5.40
N LEU A 122 -10.52 -4.62 -5.58
CA LEU A 122 -11.60 -4.21 -6.48
C LEU A 122 -11.08 -3.91 -7.89
N ILE A 123 -10.03 -3.10 -8.00
CA ILE A 123 -9.54 -2.58 -9.29
C ILE A 123 -8.89 -3.68 -10.11
N ILE A 124 -8.03 -4.51 -9.51
CA ILE A 124 -7.31 -5.56 -10.26
C ILE A 124 -8.26 -6.51 -10.99
N PRO A 125 -9.27 -7.12 -10.35
CA PRO A 125 -10.20 -8.01 -11.06
C PRO A 125 -11.00 -7.28 -12.16
N ILE A 126 -11.47 -6.07 -11.90
CA ILE A 126 -12.23 -5.29 -12.88
C ILE A 126 -11.39 -5.01 -14.13
N VAL A 127 -10.17 -4.55 -13.93
CA VAL A 127 -9.23 -4.27 -15.04
C VAL A 127 -8.93 -5.55 -15.82
N LEU A 128 -8.67 -6.66 -15.15
CA LEU A 128 -8.42 -7.95 -15.83
C LEU A 128 -9.61 -8.41 -16.66
N VAL A 129 -10.84 -8.25 -16.18
CA VAL A 129 -12.06 -8.58 -16.94
C VAL A 129 -12.20 -7.68 -18.17
N ILE A 130 -12.02 -6.37 -18.03
CA ILE A 130 -12.09 -5.43 -19.16
C ILE A 130 -11.05 -5.81 -20.22
N ILE A 131 -9.82 -6.08 -19.81
CA ILE A 131 -8.73 -6.49 -20.69
C ILE A 131 -9.04 -7.81 -21.37
N ALA A 132 -9.56 -8.81 -20.65
CA ALA A 132 -9.98 -10.09 -21.23
C ALA A 132 -10.99 -9.89 -22.37
N ILE A 133 -11.98 -9.02 -22.16
CA ILE A 133 -13.01 -8.69 -23.17
C ILE A 133 -12.36 -8.02 -24.38
N ILE A 134 -11.50 -7.01 -24.17
CA ILE A 134 -10.82 -6.30 -25.26
C ILE A 134 -9.94 -7.26 -26.06
N LEU A 135 -9.15 -8.11 -25.41
CA LEU A 135 -8.29 -9.09 -26.07
C LEU A 135 -9.13 -10.13 -26.85
N ALA A 136 -10.22 -10.63 -26.27
CA ALA A 136 -11.09 -11.61 -26.93
C ALA A 136 -11.72 -11.03 -28.19
N LEU A 137 -12.17 -9.78 -28.17
CA LEU A 137 -12.73 -9.08 -29.33
C LEU A 137 -11.66 -8.83 -30.42
N LEU A 138 -10.48 -8.34 -29.99
CA LEU A 138 -9.39 -8.01 -30.89
C LEU A 138 -8.84 -9.26 -31.61
N LEU A 139 -8.56 -10.31 -30.84
CA LEU A 139 -7.98 -11.56 -31.36
C LEU A 139 -9.03 -12.48 -31.97
N ARG A 140 -10.34 -12.21 -31.76
CA ARG A 140 -11.46 -13.07 -32.12
C ARG A 140 -11.27 -14.53 -31.66
N SER A 141 -10.68 -14.68 -30.47
CA SER A 141 -10.37 -15.97 -29.84
C SER A 141 -10.34 -15.80 -28.32
N ILE A 142 -11.29 -16.46 -27.66
CA ILE A 142 -11.36 -16.47 -26.18
C ILE A 142 -10.16 -17.22 -25.59
N LEU A 143 -9.74 -18.33 -26.22
CA LEU A 143 -8.62 -19.12 -25.74
C LEU A 143 -7.30 -18.33 -25.80
N ALA A 144 -7.03 -17.62 -26.90
CA ALA A 144 -5.83 -16.80 -27.02
C ALA A 144 -5.83 -15.66 -25.99
N ALA A 145 -6.96 -14.99 -25.79
CA ALA A 145 -7.11 -13.97 -24.77
C ALA A 145 -6.86 -14.52 -23.35
N ALA A 146 -7.42 -15.69 -23.03
CA ALA A 146 -7.23 -16.32 -21.73
C ALA A 146 -5.77 -16.71 -21.47
N VAL A 147 -5.07 -17.28 -22.45
CA VAL A 147 -3.64 -17.62 -22.33
C VAL A 147 -2.79 -16.37 -22.13
N LEU A 148 -3.02 -15.32 -22.93
CA LEU A 148 -2.28 -14.05 -22.77
C LEU A 148 -2.52 -13.42 -21.40
N LEU A 149 -3.76 -13.40 -20.94
CA LEU A 149 -4.09 -12.89 -19.61
C LEU A 149 -3.40 -13.71 -18.51
N ALA A 150 -3.39 -15.04 -18.62
CA ALA A 150 -2.69 -15.91 -17.68
C ALA A 150 -1.18 -15.62 -17.63
N THR A 151 -0.54 -15.35 -18.77
CA THR A 151 0.89 -14.98 -18.80
C THR A 151 1.15 -13.64 -18.15
N VAL A 152 0.27 -12.66 -18.31
CA VAL A 152 0.37 -11.34 -17.66
C VAL A 152 0.24 -11.47 -16.14
N ILE A 153 -0.74 -12.24 -15.65
CA ILE A 153 -0.93 -12.50 -14.22
C ILE A 153 0.29 -13.21 -13.64
N LEU A 154 0.80 -14.23 -14.35
CA LEU A 154 2.00 -14.97 -13.93
C LEU A 154 3.24 -14.06 -13.85
N SER A 155 3.45 -13.21 -14.86
CA SER A 155 4.54 -12.23 -14.88
C SER A 155 4.44 -11.24 -13.73
N PHE A 156 3.25 -10.74 -13.44
CA PHE A 156 3.00 -9.85 -12.31
C PHE A 156 3.33 -10.54 -10.98
N ALA A 157 2.82 -11.75 -10.76
CA ALA A 157 3.10 -12.53 -9.55
C ALA A 157 4.59 -12.86 -9.40
N ALA A 158 5.25 -13.26 -10.50
CA ALA A 158 6.69 -13.53 -10.51
C ALA A 158 7.52 -12.28 -10.18
N THR A 159 7.17 -11.13 -10.75
CA THR A 159 7.86 -9.87 -10.50
C THR A 159 7.71 -9.42 -9.03
N LEU A 160 6.49 -9.47 -8.48
CA LEU A 160 6.26 -9.14 -7.07
C LEU A 160 6.98 -10.13 -6.14
N GLY A 161 6.94 -11.42 -6.45
CA GLY A 161 7.63 -12.44 -5.66
C GLY A 161 9.14 -12.27 -5.67
N ALA A 162 9.74 -12.04 -6.83
CA ALA A 162 11.16 -11.78 -6.96
C ALA A 162 11.56 -10.47 -6.26
N SER A 163 10.78 -9.40 -6.43
CA SER A 163 11.01 -8.13 -5.73
C SER A 163 10.94 -8.29 -4.22
N ALA A 164 9.92 -8.98 -3.70
CA ALA A 164 9.79 -9.24 -2.27
C ALA A 164 10.96 -10.06 -1.72
N PHE A 165 11.40 -11.08 -2.46
CA PHE A 165 12.57 -11.87 -2.07
C PHE A 165 13.83 -11.01 -1.98
N VAL A 166 14.11 -10.20 -2.99
CA VAL A 166 15.30 -9.34 -3.04
C VAL A 166 15.21 -8.25 -1.94
N PHE A 167 14.08 -7.60 -1.77
CA PHE A 167 13.92 -6.54 -0.76
C PHE A 167 14.07 -7.08 0.66
N ASN A 168 13.53 -8.26 0.96
CA ASN A 168 13.61 -8.83 2.30
C ASN A 168 14.96 -9.49 2.61
N HIS A 169 15.61 -10.14 1.62
CA HIS A 169 16.81 -10.96 1.91
C HIS A 169 18.12 -10.29 1.46
N VAL A 170 18.08 -9.39 0.48
CA VAL A 170 19.28 -8.72 -0.02
C VAL A 170 19.41 -7.32 0.56
N PHE A 171 18.33 -6.53 0.52
CA PHE A 171 18.35 -5.15 0.97
C PHE A 171 17.87 -4.95 2.42
N ASN A 172 17.22 -5.96 3.01
CA ASN A 172 16.63 -5.89 4.35
C ASN A 172 15.75 -4.63 4.54
N PHE A 173 14.91 -4.32 3.57
CA PHE A 173 14.01 -3.19 3.67
C PHE A 173 12.90 -3.47 4.69
N PRO A 174 12.51 -2.49 5.51
CA PRO A 174 11.49 -2.65 6.55
C PRO A 174 10.07 -2.86 6.01
N GLY A 175 9.87 -2.71 4.71
CA GLY A 175 8.58 -2.88 4.03
C GLY A 175 8.50 -2.03 2.77
N ALA A 176 7.43 -2.24 2.00
CA ALA A 176 7.09 -1.45 0.83
C ALA A 176 5.82 -0.62 1.10
N ASP A 177 5.66 0.49 0.38
CA ASP A 177 4.42 1.27 0.40
C ASP A 177 3.22 0.40 -0.01
N THR A 178 2.09 0.58 0.66
CA THR A 178 0.88 -0.23 0.45
C THR A 178 0.24 -0.05 -0.92
N SER A 179 0.51 1.07 -1.59
CA SER A 179 0.06 1.37 -2.94
C SER A 179 0.94 0.72 -4.01
N PHE A 180 2.17 0.32 -3.65
CA PHE A 180 3.15 -0.23 -4.59
C PHE A 180 2.63 -1.42 -5.43
N PRO A 181 1.93 -2.42 -4.87
CA PRO A 181 1.42 -3.52 -5.66
C PRO A 181 0.41 -3.10 -6.73
N LEU A 182 -0.44 -2.11 -6.43
CA LEU A 182 -1.43 -1.61 -7.39
C LEU A 182 -0.76 -0.83 -8.53
N PHE A 183 0.18 0.05 -8.24
CA PHE A 183 0.95 0.78 -9.26
C PHE A 183 1.76 -0.19 -10.13
N THR A 184 2.45 -1.13 -9.51
CA THR A 184 3.20 -2.17 -10.24
C THR A 184 2.29 -2.96 -11.17
N PHE A 185 1.08 -3.33 -10.71
CA PHE A 185 0.09 -4.00 -11.54
C PHE A 185 -0.29 -3.15 -12.76
N ILE A 186 -0.64 -1.88 -12.55
CA ILE A 186 -1.05 -0.97 -13.64
C ILE A 186 0.05 -0.87 -14.69
N PHE A 187 1.29 -0.62 -14.27
CA PHE A 187 2.42 -0.47 -15.21
C PHE A 187 2.75 -1.77 -15.95
N LEU A 188 2.89 -2.89 -15.23
CA LEU A 188 3.21 -4.18 -15.85
C LEU A 188 2.11 -4.67 -16.80
N VAL A 189 0.85 -4.48 -16.38
CA VAL A 189 -0.28 -4.90 -17.19
C VAL A 189 -0.42 -4.02 -18.43
N ALA A 190 -0.30 -2.70 -18.31
CA ALA A 190 -0.37 -1.79 -19.44
C ALA A 190 0.71 -2.12 -20.48
N LEU A 191 1.98 -2.17 -20.06
CA LEU A 191 3.10 -2.47 -20.96
C LEU A 191 3.01 -3.90 -21.53
N GLY A 192 2.71 -4.89 -20.67
CA GLY A 192 2.64 -6.29 -21.09
C GLY A 192 1.53 -6.55 -22.11
N ILE A 193 0.40 -5.87 -21.97
CA ILE A 193 -0.72 -5.99 -22.89
C ILE A 193 -0.45 -5.32 -24.23
N ASP A 194 0.12 -4.12 -24.22
CA ASP A 194 0.47 -3.42 -25.47
C ASP A 194 1.41 -4.26 -26.32
N TYR A 195 2.44 -4.84 -25.71
CA TYR A 195 3.37 -5.73 -26.43
C TYR A 195 2.69 -7.02 -26.90
N ASN A 196 1.82 -7.59 -26.10
CA ASN A 196 1.05 -8.79 -26.48
C ASN A 196 0.09 -8.49 -27.64
N ILE A 197 -0.61 -7.35 -27.63
CA ILE A 197 -1.49 -6.92 -28.70
C ILE A 197 -0.69 -6.73 -29.99
N PHE A 198 0.43 -6.01 -29.91
CA PHE A 198 1.30 -5.74 -31.05
C PHE A 198 1.82 -7.04 -31.69
N LEU A 199 2.34 -7.96 -30.88
CA LEU A 199 2.83 -9.25 -31.31
C LEU A 199 1.72 -10.09 -31.95
N MET A 200 0.60 -10.26 -31.24
CA MET A 200 -0.48 -11.17 -31.69
C MET A 200 -1.24 -10.64 -32.90
N THR A 201 -1.36 -9.31 -33.04
CA THR A 201 -1.93 -8.72 -34.25
C THR A 201 -1.05 -9.04 -35.46
N ARG A 202 0.27 -8.91 -35.30
CA ARG A 202 1.22 -9.23 -36.36
C ARG A 202 1.23 -10.73 -36.70
N VAL A 203 1.26 -11.57 -35.68
CA VAL A 203 1.14 -13.04 -35.87
C VAL A 203 -0.12 -13.40 -36.64
N ARG A 204 -1.27 -12.80 -36.32
CA ARG A 204 -2.54 -13.04 -37.00
C ARG A 204 -2.49 -12.59 -38.44
N GLU A 205 -1.94 -11.42 -38.76
CA GLU A 205 -1.79 -10.91 -40.12
C GLU A 205 -0.94 -11.85 -40.97
N GLU A 206 0.18 -12.34 -40.46
CA GLU A 206 1.04 -13.28 -41.20
C GLU A 206 0.46 -14.67 -41.27
N ALA A 207 -0.26 -15.14 -40.24
CA ALA A 207 -0.92 -16.44 -40.23
C ALA A 207 -2.03 -16.56 -41.28
N LEU A 208 -2.74 -15.47 -41.57
CA LEU A 208 -3.74 -15.44 -42.68
C LEU A 208 -3.11 -15.65 -44.07
N LYS A 209 -1.82 -15.31 -44.23
CA LYS A 209 -1.09 -15.42 -45.51
C LYS A 209 -0.32 -16.72 -45.63
N LEU A 210 0.32 -17.16 -44.54
CA LEU A 210 1.32 -18.24 -44.54
C LEU A 210 0.88 -19.49 -43.77
N GLY A 211 -0.30 -19.47 -43.18
CA GLY A 211 -0.73 -20.49 -42.22
C GLY A 211 -0.19 -20.25 -40.82
N THR A 212 -0.75 -20.95 -39.84
CA THR A 212 -0.53 -20.64 -38.40
C THR A 212 0.94 -20.77 -37.97
N ARG A 213 1.63 -21.85 -38.39
CA ARG A 213 3.00 -22.11 -37.96
C ARG A 213 4.00 -21.10 -38.52
N GLU A 214 4.01 -20.91 -39.82
CA GLU A 214 4.94 -20.03 -40.50
C GLU A 214 4.64 -18.56 -40.21
N GLY A 215 3.36 -18.20 -40.14
CA GLY A 215 2.91 -16.88 -39.78
C GLY A 215 3.30 -16.51 -38.36
N THR A 216 3.24 -17.45 -37.40
CA THR A 216 3.71 -17.22 -36.04
C THR A 216 5.22 -16.97 -35.99
N ILE A 217 6.02 -17.80 -36.65
CA ILE A 217 7.48 -17.65 -36.69
C ILE A 217 7.83 -16.28 -37.30
N LYS A 218 7.22 -15.92 -38.41
CA LYS A 218 7.48 -14.66 -39.08
C LYS A 218 7.04 -13.45 -38.24
N GLY A 219 5.85 -13.53 -37.64
CA GLY A 219 5.35 -12.50 -36.71
C GLY A 219 6.31 -12.24 -35.56
N VAL A 220 6.77 -13.29 -34.88
CA VAL A 220 7.75 -13.19 -33.79
C VAL A 220 9.08 -12.64 -34.28
N THR A 221 9.58 -13.08 -35.43
CA THR A 221 10.85 -12.62 -36.00
C THR A 221 10.85 -11.11 -36.31
N VAL A 222 9.74 -10.61 -36.86
CA VAL A 222 9.62 -9.20 -37.25
C VAL A 222 9.43 -8.29 -36.05
N THR A 223 8.61 -8.72 -35.06
CA THR A 223 8.27 -7.88 -33.89
C THR A 223 9.20 -8.07 -32.71
N GLY A 224 9.85 -9.23 -32.59
CA GLY A 224 10.68 -9.60 -31.45
C GLY A 224 11.82 -8.62 -31.17
N GLY A 225 12.50 -8.16 -32.23
CA GLY A 225 13.56 -7.16 -32.09
C GLY A 225 13.09 -5.82 -31.51
N VAL A 226 11.91 -5.36 -31.94
CA VAL A 226 11.31 -4.11 -31.43
C VAL A 226 10.89 -4.25 -29.98
N ILE A 227 10.22 -5.36 -29.63
CA ILE A 227 9.77 -5.62 -28.25
C ILE A 227 10.96 -5.76 -27.31
N THR A 228 12.00 -6.50 -27.72
CA THR A 228 13.21 -6.69 -26.90
C THR A 228 13.97 -5.39 -26.68
N SER A 229 14.14 -4.59 -27.73
CA SER A 229 14.84 -3.30 -27.59
C SER A 229 14.09 -2.32 -26.69
N ALA A 230 12.76 -2.28 -26.80
CA ALA A 230 11.92 -1.45 -25.92
C ALA A 230 11.89 -1.92 -24.46
N GLY A 231 12.08 -3.24 -24.24
CA GLY A 231 12.15 -3.78 -22.88
C GLY A 231 13.51 -3.62 -22.18
N ILE A 232 14.56 -3.25 -22.92
CA ILE A 232 15.91 -3.00 -22.36
C ILE A 232 16.08 -1.51 -21.97
N VAL A 233 15.37 -0.61 -22.62
CA VAL A 233 15.39 0.84 -22.36
C VAL A 233 14.52 1.20 -21.17
#